data_855c7b440bb823b59896879d57bb63fd
#
_entry.id   855c7b440bb823b59896879d57bb63fd
#
_cell.length_a   1.000
_cell.length_b   1.000
_cell.length_c   1.000
_cell.angle_alpha   90.00
_cell.angle_beta   90.00
_cell.angle_gamma   90.00
#
_symmetry.space_group_name_H-M   'P 1'
#
loop_
_entity.id
_entity.type
_entity.pdbx_description
1 polymer ?
#
loop_
_entity_poly.entity_id
_entity_poly.type
_entity_poly.pdbx_seq_one_letter_code
_entity_poly.pdbx_strand_id
1 'polypeptide(L)'
;MYEQTQILTPSIKTSLNDLMTVEELVTFAKNHRASNHPIYKKFINLNNKDNLELLRYYSIQYKKFSSDFCNYITNVLSLAPYGLNIDCIIENLNEENGDLSQKGFKSYPHKKLYNLFLEELTDHTKNLIKTPYISEVHDWHKEILEISKTSFASGVGALGIGNELVVPQIYQNILKGLNTSKKFSKRAIFFFELHSECDVKHSEDFINISIK
;
A
#
# COMPACT_ATOMS: atom_id res chain seq x y z
N MET A 1 22.79 26.56 -1.97
CA MET A 1 23.13 25.79 -3.18
C MET A 1 22.83 24.33 -2.83
N TYR A 2 21.69 23.83 -3.26
CA TYR A 2 21.34 22.41 -3.10
C TYR A 2 21.82 21.69 -4.36
N GLU A 3 22.77 20.78 -4.21
CA GLU A 3 23.18 19.89 -5.27
C GLU A 3 21.98 19.05 -5.74
N GLN A 4 21.63 19.18 -7.01
CA GLN A 4 20.69 18.29 -7.68
C GLN A 4 21.34 16.92 -7.79
N THR A 5 20.99 16.02 -6.90
CA THR A 5 21.32 14.61 -7.06
C THR A 5 20.47 14.08 -8.22
N GLN A 6 21.06 13.95 -9.40
CA GLN A 6 20.46 13.27 -10.53
C GLN A 6 20.13 11.83 -10.09
N ILE A 7 18.85 11.55 -9.98
CA ILE A 7 18.37 10.16 -9.83
C ILE A 7 18.51 9.53 -11.21
N LEU A 8 19.66 8.87 -11.43
CA LEU A 8 19.86 7.98 -12.55
C LEU A 8 18.86 6.83 -12.40
N THR A 9 17.77 6.87 -13.15
CA THR A 9 16.97 5.68 -13.43
C THR A 9 17.84 4.76 -14.30
N PRO A 10 18.27 3.58 -13.81
CA PRO A 10 18.95 2.64 -14.69
C PRO A 10 17.95 2.18 -15.75
N SER A 11 18.24 2.42 -17.01
CA SER A 11 17.57 1.73 -18.11
C SER A 11 17.94 0.25 -17.99
N ILE A 12 17.06 -0.54 -17.39
CA ILE A 12 17.22 -2.00 -17.30
C ILE A 12 16.98 -2.55 -18.71
N LYS A 13 18.04 -2.67 -19.50
CA LYS A 13 18.05 -3.57 -20.65
C LYS A 13 18.25 -4.97 -20.08
N THR A 14 17.17 -5.60 -19.64
CA THR A 14 17.16 -7.02 -19.29
C THR A 14 17.40 -7.85 -20.54
N SER A 15 18.50 -8.62 -20.56
CA SER A 15 18.64 -9.72 -21.51
C SER A 15 17.67 -10.85 -21.12
N LEU A 16 17.23 -11.68 -22.04
CA LEU A 16 16.36 -12.84 -21.77
C LEU A 16 16.90 -13.80 -20.68
N ASN A 17 18.19 -13.68 -20.34
CA ASN A 17 18.85 -14.47 -19.30
C ASN A 17 18.72 -13.90 -17.87
N ASP A 18 18.13 -12.70 -17.74
CA ASP A 18 17.99 -11.98 -16.45
C ASP A 18 16.55 -12.00 -15.92
N LEU A 19 15.73 -12.96 -16.35
CA LEU A 19 14.37 -13.13 -15.84
C LEU A 19 14.43 -13.68 -14.41
N MET A 20 13.99 -12.87 -13.46
CA MET A 20 13.85 -13.29 -12.06
C MET A 20 12.68 -14.29 -11.92
N THR A 21 12.89 -15.30 -11.10
CA THR A 21 11.78 -16.15 -10.63
C THR A 21 10.85 -15.37 -9.70
N VAL A 22 9.66 -15.90 -9.44
CA VAL A 22 8.72 -15.28 -8.49
C VAL A 22 9.33 -15.19 -7.10
N GLU A 23 10.08 -16.21 -6.65
CA GLU A 23 10.78 -16.25 -5.37
C GLU A 23 11.87 -15.18 -5.28
N GLU A 24 12.59 -14.95 -6.36
CA GLU A 24 13.60 -13.88 -6.44
C GLU A 24 12.95 -12.50 -6.39
N LEU A 25 11.81 -12.31 -7.08
CA LEU A 25 11.04 -11.07 -7.02
C LEU A 25 10.49 -10.80 -5.61
N VAL A 26 9.96 -11.83 -4.95
CA VAL A 26 9.49 -11.75 -3.55
C VAL A 26 10.64 -11.35 -2.63
N THR A 27 11.80 -11.98 -2.78
CA THR A 27 13.00 -11.67 -2.00
C THR A 27 13.49 -10.25 -2.28
N PHE A 28 13.50 -9.83 -3.53
CA PHE A 28 13.86 -8.47 -3.94
C PHE A 28 12.91 -7.43 -3.33
N ALA A 29 11.59 -7.63 -3.42
CA ALA A 29 10.60 -6.70 -2.89
C ALA A 29 10.72 -6.55 -1.36
N LYS A 30 10.87 -7.66 -0.62
CA LYS A 30 11.04 -7.64 0.84
C LYS A 30 12.32 -6.91 1.28
N ASN A 31 13.41 -7.04 0.51
CA ASN A 31 14.70 -6.43 0.83
C ASN A 31 14.90 -5.06 0.19
N HIS A 32 13.97 -4.60 -0.64
CA HIS A 32 14.10 -3.32 -1.32
C HIS A 32 14.15 -2.16 -0.32
N ARG A 33 14.95 -1.14 -0.63
CA ARG A 33 15.14 0.03 0.24
C ARG A 33 13.84 0.78 0.57
N ALA A 34 12.86 0.76 -0.33
CA ALA A 34 11.56 1.38 -0.10
C ALA A 34 10.78 0.65 1.00
N SER A 35 10.81 -0.70 1.01
CA SER A 35 10.15 -1.53 2.02
C SER A 35 10.81 -1.41 3.40
N ASN A 36 12.11 -1.09 3.43
CA ASN A 36 12.93 -0.99 4.64
C ASN A 36 13.38 0.44 4.96
N HIS A 37 12.65 1.46 4.45
CA HIS A 37 13.08 2.85 4.59
C HIS A 37 13.11 3.27 6.08
N PRO A 38 14.18 3.98 6.54
CA PRO A 38 14.33 4.37 7.95
C PRO A 38 13.18 5.23 8.50
N ILE A 39 12.40 5.88 7.63
CA ILE A 39 11.23 6.67 8.01
C ILE A 39 10.21 5.85 8.83
N TYR A 40 10.02 4.56 8.50
CA TYR A 40 9.04 3.71 9.17
C TYR A 40 9.37 3.48 10.64
N LYS A 41 10.67 3.48 11.01
CA LYS A 41 11.10 3.39 12.40
C LYS A 41 10.71 4.62 13.23
N LYS A 42 10.56 5.79 12.59
CA LYS A 42 10.10 7.00 13.26
C LYS A 42 8.63 6.91 13.67
N PHE A 43 7.82 6.17 12.90
CA PHE A 43 6.40 5.97 13.19
C PHE A 43 6.13 5.14 14.46
N ILE A 44 7.12 4.44 15.00
CA ILE A 44 7.00 3.70 16.26
C ILE A 44 6.86 4.63 17.48
N ASN A 45 7.39 5.88 17.40
CA ASN A 45 7.33 6.85 18.49
C ASN A 45 6.52 8.09 18.11
N LEU A 46 5.19 8.00 18.18
CA LEU A 46 4.26 9.09 17.88
C LEU A 46 3.99 10.03 19.06
N ASN A 47 4.65 9.83 20.20
CA ASN A 47 4.69 10.83 21.26
C ASN A 47 5.63 11.98 20.92
N ASN A 48 6.62 11.74 20.07
CA ASN A 48 7.42 12.78 19.44
C ASN A 48 6.58 13.55 18.41
N LYS A 49 6.50 14.87 18.54
CA LYS A 49 5.66 15.73 17.71
C LYS A 49 6.11 15.73 16.24
N ASP A 50 7.42 15.72 15.99
CA ASP A 50 7.95 15.74 14.62
C ASP A 50 7.65 14.40 13.89
N ASN A 51 7.69 13.28 14.61
CA ASN A 51 7.31 11.99 14.06
C ASN A 51 5.81 11.92 13.75
N LEU A 52 4.97 12.54 14.58
CA LEU A 52 3.53 12.61 14.35
C LEU A 52 3.22 13.45 13.10
N GLU A 53 3.87 14.61 12.94
CA GLU A 53 3.75 15.45 11.73
C GLU A 53 4.28 14.73 10.49
N LEU A 54 5.38 13.98 10.63
CA LEU A 54 5.93 13.18 9.54
C LEU A 54 4.96 12.06 9.11
N LEU A 55 4.31 11.40 10.08
CA LEU A 55 3.26 10.41 9.78
C LEU A 55 2.07 11.07 9.07
N ARG A 56 1.65 12.27 9.51
CA ARG A 56 0.58 13.02 8.85
C ARG A 56 0.93 13.32 7.39
N TYR A 57 2.12 13.84 7.15
CA TYR A 57 2.59 14.13 5.80
C TYR A 57 2.61 12.88 4.92
N TYR A 58 3.24 11.80 5.41
CA TYR A 58 3.28 10.51 4.73
C TYR A 58 1.89 9.99 4.40
N SER A 59 0.99 10.02 5.38
CA SER A 59 -0.36 9.48 5.23
C SER A 59 -1.22 10.27 4.23
N ILE A 60 -1.04 11.59 4.16
CA ILE A 60 -1.70 12.41 3.14
C ILE A 60 -1.19 12.03 1.75
N GLN A 61 0.12 11.85 1.57
CA GLN A 61 0.70 11.43 0.29
C GLN A 61 0.21 10.03 -0.12
N TYR A 62 0.22 9.09 0.81
CA TYR A 62 -0.23 7.71 0.57
C TYR A 62 -1.73 7.61 0.22
N LYS A 63 -2.56 8.54 0.70
CA LYS A 63 -3.99 8.59 0.38
C LYS A 63 -4.27 8.55 -1.12
N LYS A 64 -3.42 9.16 -1.94
CA LYS A 64 -3.58 9.19 -3.40
C LYS A 64 -3.64 7.78 -3.98
N PHE A 65 -2.73 6.91 -3.53
CA PHE A 65 -2.67 5.51 -3.93
C PHE A 65 -3.84 4.70 -3.33
N SER A 66 -4.00 4.71 -2.00
CA SER A 66 -5.00 3.88 -1.31
C SER A 66 -6.44 4.19 -1.72
N SER A 67 -6.71 5.43 -2.17
CA SER A 67 -8.05 5.81 -2.62
C SER A 67 -8.48 5.17 -3.94
N ASP A 68 -7.51 4.74 -4.75
CA ASP A 68 -7.76 4.18 -6.08
C ASP A 68 -7.48 2.66 -6.15
N PHE A 69 -7.22 2.01 -5.00
CA PHE A 69 -6.79 0.61 -4.96
C PHE A 69 -7.80 -0.34 -5.61
N CYS A 70 -9.11 -0.17 -5.35
CA CYS A 70 -10.15 -0.93 -6.04
C CYS A 70 -10.10 -0.78 -7.58
N ASN A 71 -9.71 0.40 -8.10
CA ASN A 71 -9.57 0.62 -9.53
C ASN A 71 -8.42 -0.21 -10.10
N TYR A 72 -7.29 -0.33 -9.38
CA TYR A 72 -6.16 -1.15 -9.82
C TYR A 72 -6.55 -2.63 -9.86
N ILE A 73 -7.21 -3.16 -8.82
CA ILE A 73 -7.71 -4.54 -8.80
C ILE A 73 -8.69 -4.78 -9.95
N THR A 74 -9.62 -3.86 -10.19
CA THR A 74 -10.59 -3.95 -11.29
C THR A 74 -9.91 -4.01 -12.66
N ASN A 75 -8.86 -3.21 -12.87
CA ASN A 75 -8.07 -3.26 -14.10
C ASN A 75 -7.44 -4.63 -14.31
N VAL A 76 -6.83 -5.19 -13.24
CA VAL A 76 -6.21 -6.52 -13.28
C VAL A 76 -7.24 -7.60 -13.61
N LEU A 77 -8.40 -7.58 -12.93
CA LEU A 77 -9.50 -8.50 -13.19
C LEU A 77 -9.97 -8.46 -14.65
N SER A 78 -10.04 -7.27 -15.25
CA SER A 78 -10.46 -7.11 -16.65
C SER A 78 -9.52 -7.75 -17.67
N LEU A 79 -8.29 -8.06 -17.28
CA LEU A 79 -7.25 -8.67 -18.09
C LEU A 79 -7.05 -10.16 -17.79
N ALA A 80 -7.87 -10.74 -16.90
CA ALA A 80 -7.70 -12.13 -16.48
C ALA A 80 -7.86 -13.10 -17.67
N PRO A 81 -6.93 -14.07 -17.84
CA PRO A 81 -7.04 -15.08 -18.87
C PRO A 81 -8.30 -15.94 -18.72
N TYR A 82 -8.92 -16.28 -19.84
CA TYR A 82 -10.09 -17.16 -19.82
C TYR A 82 -9.77 -18.49 -19.15
N GLY A 83 -10.64 -18.92 -18.22
CA GLY A 83 -10.52 -20.19 -17.50
C GLY A 83 -9.56 -20.16 -16.30
N LEU A 84 -8.87 -19.07 -16.04
CA LEU A 84 -8.10 -18.92 -14.81
C LEU A 84 -9.06 -18.69 -13.62
N ASN A 85 -8.83 -19.41 -12.52
CA ASN A 85 -9.54 -19.11 -11.26
C ASN A 85 -8.98 -17.83 -10.64
N ILE A 86 -9.84 -16.83 -10.52
CA ILE A 86 -9.53 -15.49 -9.98
C ILE A 86 -10.38 -15.14 -8.75
N ASP A 87 -11.02 -16.14 -8.13
CA ASP A 87 -11.95 -15.93 -7.01
C ASP A 87 -11.28 -15.14 -5.87
N CYS A 88 -10.01 -15.43 -5.57
CA CYS A 88 -9.27 -14.71 -4.53
C CYS A 88 -9.06 -13.21 -4.84
N ILE A 89 -8.89 -12.82 -6.12
CA ILE A 89 -8.80 -11.40 -6.49
C ILE A 89 -10.17 -10.74 -6.38
N ILE A 90 -11.24 -11.47 -6.69
CA ILE A 90 -12.63 -10.99 -6.51
C ILE A 90 -12.94 -10.81 -5.02
N GLU A 91 -12.52 -11.76 -4.17
CA GLU A 91 -12.64 -11.64 -2.70
C GLU A 91 -11.92 -10.39 -2.19
N ASN A 92 -10.66 -10.18 -2.60
CA ASN A 92 -9.89 -8.98 -2.24
C ASN A 92 -10.64 -7.69 -2.64
N LEU A 93 -11.14 -7.61 -3.88
CA LEU A 93 -11.93 -6.44 -4.32
C LEU A 93 -13.19 -6.23 -3.47
N ASN A 94 -13.87 -7.30 -3.07
CA ASN A 94 -15.05 -7.20 -2.22
C ASN A 94 -14.69 -6.71 -0.81
N GLU A 95 -13.59 -7.20 -0.23
CA GLU A 95 -13.09 -6.73 1.08
C GLU A 95 -12.72 -5.24 1.02
N GLU A 96 -12.02 -4.80 -0.05
CA GLU A 96 -11.67 -3.38 -0.26
C GLU A 96 -12.89 -2.46 -0.37
N ASN A 97 -13.98 -2.94 -0.99
CA ASN A 97 -15.24 -2.18 -1.08
C ASN A 97 -16.09 -2.26 0.19
N GLY A 98 -15.67 -3.01 1.19
CA GLY A 98 -16.40 -3.25 2.42
C GLY A 98 -17.31 -4.46 2.31
N ASP A 99 -16.97 -5.52 3.01
CA ASP A 99 -17.75 -6.76 3.04
C ASP A 99 -19.05 -6.58 3.81
N LEU A 100 -20.15 -6.44 3.07
CA LEU A 100 -21.50 -6.25 3.64
C LEU A 100 -22.01 -7.47 4.43
N SER A 101 -21.36 -8.63 4.32
CA SER A 101 -21.66 -9.80 5.17
C SER A 101 -21.14 -9.65 6.59
N GLN A 102 -20.17 -8.74 6.80
CA GLN A 102 -19.56 -8.44 8.09
C GLN A 102 -20.32 -7.33 8.84
N LYS A 103 -19.99 -7.16 10.11
CA LYS A 103 -20.56 -6.12 10.99
C LYS A 103 -19.47 -5.15 11.49
N GLY A 104 -19.91 -3.95 11.87
CA GLY A 104 -19.02 -2.94 12.44
C GLY A 104 -18.02 -2.39 11.40
N PHE A 105 -16.80 -2.16 11.81
CA PHE A 105 -15.78 -1.58 10.92
C PHE A 105 -15.39 -2.48 9.75
N LYS A 106 -15.50 -3.79 9.88
CA LYS A 106 -15.22 -4.75 8.80
C LYS A 106 -16.14 -4.59 7.58
N SER A 107 -17.34 -4.02 7.77
CA SER A 107 -18.26 -3.72 6.66
C SER A 107 -17.97 -2.39 5.94
N TYR A 108 -16.96 -1.62 6.40
CA TYR A 108 -16.65 -0.34 5.77
C TYR A 108 -15.64 -0.52 4.64
N PRO A 109 -15.82 0.19 3.50
CA PRO A 109 -14.76 0.28 2.49
C PRO A 109 -13.42 0.72 3.11
N HIS A 110 -12.32 0.08 2.71
CA HIS A 110 -10.99 0.39 3.26
C HIS A 110 -10.62 1.87 3.09
N LYS A 111 -10.98 2.48 1.96
CA LYS A 111 -10.88 3.93 1.75
C LYS A 111 -11.58 4.76 2.84
N LYS A 112 -12.73 4.31 3.34
CA LYS A 112 -13.45 4.97 4.44
C LYS A 112 -12.69 4.82 5.74
N LEU A 113 -12.18 3.63 6.04
CA LEU A 113 -11.37 3.37 7.23
C LEU A 113 -10.12 4.26 7.25
N TYR A 114 -9.44 4.38 6.11
CA TYR A 114 -8.26 5.24 5.98
C TYR A 114 -8.60 6.72 6.21
N ASN A 115 -9.74 7.20 5.70
CA ASN A 115 -10.19 8.57 5.94
C ASN A 115 -10.48 8.84 7.42
N LEU A 116 -11.07 7.88 8.15
CA LEU A 116 -11.31 8.01 9.60
C LEU A 116 -9.99 8.16 10.38
N PHE A 117 -8.96 7.42 9.99
CA PHE A 117 -7.62 7.60 10.54
C PHE A 117 -7.04 9.00 10.22
N LEU A 118 -7.14 9.47 8.97
CA LEU A 118 -6.62 10.78 8.57
C LEU A 118 -7.32 11.93 9.28
N GLU A 119 -8.63 11.85 9.49
CA GLU A 119 -9.39 12.84 10.25
C GLU A 119 -8.81 12.99 11.66
N GLU A 120 -8.70 11.89 12.40
CA GLU A 120 -8.19 11.90 13.76
C GLU A 120 -6.70 12.31 13.83
N LEU A 121 -5.88 11.86 12.87
CA LEU A 121 -4.49 12.27 12.77
C LEU A 121 -4.35 13.79 12.54
N THR A 122 -5.23 14.38 11.73
CA THR A 122 -5.29 15.83 11.49
C THR A 122 -5.66 16.58 12.77
N ASP A 123 -6.63 16.08 13.52
CA ASP A 123 -7.04 16.68 14.81
C ASP A 123 -5.90 16.68 15.82
N HIS A 124 -5.13 15.60 15.90
CA HIS A 124 -3.99 15.48 16.82
C HIS A 124 -2.81 16.38 16.46
N THR A 125 -2.58 16.61 15.18
CA THR A 125 -1.51 17.50 14.71
C THR A 125 -1.93 18.97 14.74
N LYS A 126 -3.25 19.24 14.78
CA LYS A 126 -3.83 20.59 14.69
C LYS A 126 -3.35 21.38 13.46
N ASN A 127 -2.91 20.66 12.46
CA ASN A 127 -2.39 21.25 11.22
C ASN A 127 -3.43 21.14 10.13
N LEU A 128 -4.20 22.22 9.94
CA LEU A 128 -5.26 22.34 8.93
C LEU A 128 -4.73 22.76 7.55
N ILE A 129 -3.42 22.91 7.40
CA ILE A 129 -2.84 23.32 6.12
C ILE A 129 -3.05 22.18 5.11
N LYS A 130 -3.68 22.52 4.00
CA LYS A 130 -3.85 21.61 2.88
C LYS A 130 -2.46 21.25 2.33
N THR A 131 -2.08 19.99 2.47
CA THR A 131 -0.80 19.47 1.96
C THR A 131 -1.01 18.98 0.53
N PRO A 132 -0.39 19.60 -0.47
CA PRO A 132 -0.47 19.13 -1.86
C PRO A 132 0.25 17.78 -2.01
N TYR A 133 -0.15 17.01 -3.01
CA TYR A 133 0.63 15.84 -3.42
C TYR A 133 1.92 16.30 -4.11
N ILE A 134 3.02 15.64 -3.80
CA ILE A 134 4.29 15.86 -4.50
C ILE A 134 4.29 15.19 -5.87
N SER A 135 5.17 15.64 -6.78
CA SER A 135 5.25 15.10 -8.15
C SER A 135 5.49 13.58 -8.17
N GLU A 136 6.37 13.10 -7.30
CA GLU A 136 6.72 11.67 -7.20
C GLU A 136 5.52 10.79 -6.83
N VAL A 137 4.58 11.32 -6.05
CA VAL A 137 3.33 10.61 -5.74
C VAL A 137 2.41 10.57 -6.95
N HIS A 138 2.36 11.64 -7.76
CA HIS A 138 1.61 11.64 -9.00
C HIS A 138 2.19 10.65 -10.02
N ASP A 139 3.52 10.63 -10.15
CA ASP A 139 4.23 9.74 -11.06
C ASP A 139 4.03 8.27 -10.65
N TRP A 140 4.23 7.95 -9.38
CA TRP A 140 3.96 6.61 -8.82
C TRP A 140 2.51 6.16 -9.06
N HIS A 141 1.53 7.02 -8.75
CA HIS A 141 0.12 6.72 -8.98
C HIS A 141 -0.16 6.42 -10.46
N LYS A 142 0.40 7.23 -11.36
CA LYS A 142 0.26 7.03 -12.80
C LYS A 142 0.88 5.71 -13.25
N GLU A 143 2.09 5.40 -12.77
CA GLU A 143 2.77 4.14 -13.10
C GLU A 143 1.98 2.92 -12.65
N ILE A 144 1.47 2.89 -11.43
CA ILE A 144 0.64 1.78 -10.93
C ILE A 144 -0.64 1.65 -11.77
N LEU A 145 -1.29 2.76 -12.10
CA LEU A 145 -2.48 2.75 -12.95
C LEU A 145 -2.18 2.20 -14.35
N GLU A 146 -1.05 2.53 -14.94
CA GLU A 146 -0.63 2.03 -16.24
C GLU A 146 -0.24 0.55 -16.18
N ILE A 147 0.58 0.14 -15.19
CA ILE A 147 0.99 -1.26 -15.02
C ILE A 147 -0.22 -2.16 -14.81
N SER A 148 -1.22 -1.72 -14.01
CA SER A 148 -2.44 -2.50 -13.76
C SER A 148 -3.28 -2.76 -15.03
N LYS A 149 -3.03 -2.01 -16.13
CA LYS A 149 -3.71 -2.13 -17.43
C LYS A 149 -2.86 -2.78 -18.51
N THR A 150 -1.57 -3.01 -18.27
CA THR A 150 -0.65 -3.48 -19.30
C THR A 150 -0.85 -4.97 -19.62
N SER A 151 -0.89 -5.80 -18.58
CA SER A 151 -1.19 -7.23 -18.68
C SER A 151 -1.63 -7.76 -17.32
N PHE A 152 -2.30 -8.91 -17.32
CA PHE A 152 -2.69 -9.59 -16.08
C PHE A 152 -1.48 -9.85 -15.18
N ALA A 153 -0.41 -10.44 -15.73
CA ALA A 153 0.80 -10.76 -14.98
C ALA A 153 1.49 -9.50 -14.40
N SER A 154 1.57 -8.41 -15.18
CA SER A 154 2.14 -7.14 -14.69
C SER A 154 1.32 -6.55 -13.54
N GLY A 155 0.00 -6.60 -13.65
CA GLY A 155 -0.91 -6.11 -12.61
C GLY A 155 -0.84 -6.95 -11.34
N VAL A 156 -0.87 -8.27 -11.47
CA VAL A 156 -0.72 -9.23 -10.35
C VAL A 156 0.63 -9.02 -9.63
N GLY A 157 1.72 -8.88 -10.38
CA GLY A 157 3.05 -8.62 -9.81
C GLY A 157 3.12 -7.26 -9.09
N ALA A 158 2.57 -6.21 -9.68
CA ALA A 158 2.59 -4.86 -9.09
C ALA A 158 1.75 -4.77 -7.81
N LEU A 159 0.55 -5.36 -7.80
CA LEU A 159 -0.34 -5.29 -6.63
C LEU A 159 0.08 -6.30 -5.56
N GLY A 160 0.30 -7.56 -5.91
CA GLY A 160 0.62 -8.61 -4.95
C GLY A 160 2.04 -8.48 -4.39
N ILE A 161 3.05 -8.53 -5.26
CA ILE A 161 4.46 -8.53 -4.83
C ILE A 161 4.96 -7.11 -4.54
N GLY A 162 4.59 -6.15 -5.39
CA GLY A 162 5.06 -4.77 -5.27
C GLY A 162 4.37 -3.97 -4.16
N ASN A 163 3.19 -4.35 -3.76
CA ASN A 163 2.40 -3.63 -2.75
C ASN A 163 1.99 -4.52 -1.56
N GLU A 164 1.06 -5.43 -1.70
CA GLU A 164 0.47 -6.15 -0.57
C GLU A 164 1.47 -7.01 0.22
N LEU A 165 2.51 -7.51 -0.44
CA LEU A 165 3.59 -8.24 0.23
C LEU A 165 4.41 -7.38 1.18
N VAL A 166 4.61 -6.09 0.88
CA VAL A 166 5.53 -5.20 1.62
C VAL A 166 4.82 -4.29 2.61
N VAL A 167 3.55 -4.00 2.37
CA VAL A 167 2.74 -3.08 3.18
C VAL A 167 2.54 -3.55 4.62
N PRO A 168 2.30 -4.83 4.94
CA PRO A 168 2.11 -5.30 6.32
C PRO A 168 3.27 -4.91 7.25
N GLN A 169 4.51 -4.99 6.79
CA GLN A 169 5.69 -4.60 7.58
C GLN A 169 5.69 -3.09 7.89
N ILE A 170 5.25 -2.27 6.95
CA ILE A 170 5.15 -0.81 7.12
C ILE A 170 4.05 -0.49 8.14
N TYR A 171 2.88 -1.12 7.98
CA TYR A 171 1.72 -0.90 8.82
C TYR A 171 1.94 -1.37 10.26
N GLN A 172 2.69 -2.45 10.50
CA GLN A 172 3.07 -2.88 11.84
C GLN A 172 3.85 -1.81 12.61
N ASN A 173 4.74 -1.06 11.95
CA ASN A 173 5.46 0.04 12.58
C ASN A 173 4.51 1.21 12.95
N ILE A 174 3.60 1.56 12.07
CA ILE A 174 2.56 2.58 12.32
C ILE A 174 1.66 2.13 13.46
N LEU A 175 1.13 0.91 13.39
CA LEU A 175 0.25 0.32 14.39
C LEU A 175 0.89 0.30 15.78
N LYS A 176 2.18 -0.08 15.87
CA LYS A 176 2.93 -0.03 17.13
C LYS A 176 2.99 1.39 17.71
N GLY A 177 3.22 2.40 16.87
CA GLY A 177 3.24 3.80 17.30
C GLY A 177 1.86 4.30 17.74
N LEU A 178 0.81 3.98 16.99
CA LEU A 178 -0.57 4.33 17.32
C LEU A 178 -0.97 3.76 18.69
N ASN A 179 -0.72 2.47 18.91
CA ASN A 179 -1.02 1.78 20.17
C ASN A 179 -0.19 2.32 21.35
N THR A 180 1.10 2.59 21.14
CA THR A 180 1.99 3.09 22.20
C THR A 180 1.66 4.53 22.59
N SER A 181 1.24 5.37 21.65
CA SER A 181 0.90 6.77 21.90
C SER A 181 -0.38 6.93 22.73
N LYS A 182 -1.30 5.96 22.67
CA LYS A 182 -2.63 5.96 23.33
C LYS A 182 -3.48 7.20 22.99
N LYS A 183 -3.18 7.88 21.90
CA LYS A 183 -3.89 9.09 21.46
C LYS A 183 -5.03 8.78 20.51
N PHE A 184 -4.97 7.62 19.82
CA PHE A 184 -5.86 7.27 18.74
C PHE A 184 -6.97 6.30 19.21
N SER A 185 -8.16 6.52 18.69
CA SER A 185 -9.30 5.64 18.93
C SER A 185 -9.15 4.30 18.18
N LYS A 186 -9.88 3.28 18.64
CA LYS A 186 -9.97 2.01 17.90
C LYS A 186 -10.43 2.19 16.46
N ARG A 187 -11.31 3.17 16.22
CA ARG A 187 -11.80 3.51 14.88
C ARG A 187 -10.68 3.93 13.93
N ALA A 188 -9.75 4.77 14.43
CA ALA A 188 -8.62 5.25 13.63
C ALA A 188 -7.54 4.17 13.43
N ILE A 189 -7.36 3.29 14.40
CA ILE A 189 -6.35 2.22 14.36
C ILE A 189 -6.79 1.06 13.45
N PHE A 190 -8.09 0.84 13.32
CA PHE A 190 -8.66 -0.38 12.71
C PHE A 190 -8.20 -0.62 11.27
N PHE A 191 -7.96 0.43 10.47
CA PHE A 191 -7.40 0.27 9.12
C PHE A 191 -6.08 -0.51 9.13
N PHE A 192 -5.18 -0.17 10.03
CA PHE A 192 -3.86 -0.81 10.13
C PHE A 192 -3.94 -2.20 10.75
N GLU A 193 -4.85 -2.43 11.71
CA GLU A 193 -5.10 -3.76 12.28
C GLU A 193 -5.57 -4.71 11.18
N LEU A 194 -6.58 -4.30 10.42
CA LEU A 194 -7.15 -5.09 9.33
C LEU A 194 -6.09 -5.46 8.28
N HIS A 195 -5.36 -4.46 7.74
CA HIS A 195 -4.38 -4.70 6.68
C HIS A 195 -3.12 -5.44 7.16
N SER A 196 -2.79 -5.39 8.45
CA SER A 196 -1.71 -6.21 8.99
C SER A 196 -2.02 -7.72 8.93
N GLU A 197 -3.28 -8.09 8.79
CA GLU A 197 -3.77 -9.47 8.71
C GLU A 197 -4.15 -9.86 7.27
N CYS A 198 -5.00 -9.07 6.61
CA CYS A 198 -5.55 -9.44 5.30
C CYS A 198 -4.52 -9.38 4.17
N ASP A 199 -3.60 -8.38 4.16
CA ASP A 199 -2.61 -8.24 3.07
C ASP A 199 -1.61 -9.41 3.02
N VAL A 200 -1.41 -10.12 4.12
CA VAL A 200 -0.61 -11.35 4.12
C VAL A 200 -1.29 -12.41 3.24
N LYS A 201 -2.59 -12.64 3.44
CA LYS A 201 -3.37 -13.57 2.61
C LYS A 201 -3.42 -13.11 1.16
N HIS A 202 -3.74 -11.83 0.94
CA HIS A 202 -3.86 -11.29 -0.41
C HIS A 202 -2.54 -11.42 -1.19
N SER A 203 -1.39 -11.13 -0.57
CA SER A 203 -0.10 -11.30 -1.22
C SER A 203 0.19 -12.75 -1.58
N GLU A 204 -0.14 -13.72 -0.71
CA GLU A 204 -0.02 -15.15 -0.98
C GLU A 204 -0.90 -15.58 -2.16
N ASP A 205 -2.14 -15.09 -2.22
CA ASP A 205 -3.08 -15.37 -3.30
C ASP A 205 -2.56 -14.86 -4.65
N PHE A 206 -2.03 -13.63 -4.70
CA PHE A 206 -1.40 -13.08 -5.91
C PHE A 206 -0.14 -13.85 -6.32
N ILE A 207 0.70 -14.25 -5.37
CA ILE A 207 1.89 -15.07 -5.64
C ILE A 207 1.49 -16.41 -6.22
N ASN A 208 0.49 -17.08 -5.65
CA ASN A 208 -0.01 -18.39 -6.12
C ASN A 208 -0.59 -18.33 -7.53
N ILE A 209 -1.22 -17.21 -7.91
CA ILE A 209 -1.68 -16.98 -9.30
C ILE A 209 -0.50 -16.74 -10.24
N SER A 210 0.57 -16.09 -9.79
CA SER A 210 1.75 -15.78 -10.62
C SER A 210 2.57 -17.01 -11.02
N ILE A 211 2.41 -18.12 -10.30
CA ILE A 211 3.14 -19.39 -10.52
C ILE A 211 2.39 -20.31 -11.49
N LYS A 212 1.11 -20.07 -11.74
CA LYS A 212 0.26 -20.88 -12.64
C LYS A 212 0.33 -20.38 -14.07
#